data_d5588e54d54af21fb99a9f274d562796
#
_entry.id   d5588e54d54af21fb99a9f274d562796
#
_cell.length_a   1.000
_cell.length_b   1.000
_cell.length_c   1.000
_cell.angle_alpha   90.00
_cell.angle_beta   90.00
_cell.angle_gamma   90.00
#
_symmetry.space_group_name_H-M   'P 1'
#
loop_
_entity.id
_entity.type
_entity.pdbx_description
1 polymer ?
#
loop_
_entity_poly.entity_id
_entity_poly.type
_entity_poly.pdbx_seq_one_letter_code
_entity_poly.pdbx_strand_id
1 'polypeptide(L)'
;MPKSKTLAALLLVVSALAVAVHAQTPQLLKKTTTKTDKLDFGAGGTIAIAGAPNGSITIVGSSKNEIEITAEIEVQAMNEADMARLASVTDFITQESTGRFGVITVGTQNRVGDKKLWKKFPKNLLDLPYQVNYTLSVPRYSDLEIDGGKGDLNISGIDGALRINFLDSNAKIELKGGTTTVTIGTGTADLTIPSNGWRGRSVDFQMVKGDLTVHLPSSISAEIDAVILRTGKIENLFPGLKPRVRKGEFTEKSIVAKAGNGGIPIKFTVGDGTMKLMDH
;
A
#
# COMPACT_ATOMS: atom_id res chain seq x y z
N MET A 1 -90.26 -6.27 28.49
CA MET A 1 -89.23 -7.30 28.55
C MET A 1 -88.75 -7.60 27.15
N PRO A 2 -87.58 -7.20 26.75
CA PRO A 2 -86.88 -7.87 25.64
C PRO A 2 -85.51 -8.37 26.04
N LYS A 3 -85.17 -9.54 25.53
CA LYS A 3 -83.96 -10.30 25.78
C LYS A 3 -82.80 -9.74 24.88
N SER A 4 -81.70 -9.37 25.51
CA SER A 4 -80.47 -8.99 24.84
C SER A 4 -79.75 -10.25 24.35
N LYS A 5 -79.39 -10.27 23.03
CA LYS A 5 -78.50 -11.27 22.47
C LYS A 5 -77.14 -10.64 22.35
N THR A 6 -76.17 -11.07 23.12
CA THR A 6 -74.77 -10.76 23.02
C THR A 6 -74.14 -11.53 21.88
N LEU A 7 -73.62 -10.79 20.86
CA LEU A 7 -72.90 -11.34 19.76
C LEU A 7 -71.42 -11.32 20.16
N ALA A 8 -70.80 -12.48 20.37
CA ALA A 8 -69.38 -12.62 20.59
C ALA A 8 -68.66 -12.58 19.24
N ALA A 9 -67.90 -11.48 18.99
CA ALA A 9 -67.01 -11.36 17.82
C ALA A 9 -65.67 -12.03 18.13
N LEU A 10 -65.42 -13.17 17.49
CA LEU A 10 -64.14 -13.88 17.53
C LEU A 10 -63.15 -13.16 16.62
N LEU A 11 -62.20 -12.41 17.18
CA LEU A 11 -61.14 -11.74 16.45
C LEU A 11 -60.00 -12.75 16.22
N LEU A 12 -59.91 -13.26 15.00
CA LEU A 12 -58.82 -14.15 14.55
C LEU A 12 -57.61 -13.31 14.22
N VAL A 13 -56.64 -13.23 15.17
CA VAL A 13 -55.35 -12.58 14.92
C VAL A 13 -54.44 -13.56 14.15
N VAL A 14 -54.35 -13.39 12.86
CA VAL A 14 -53.35 -14.07 12.02
C VAL A 14 -52.02 -13.34 12.19
N SER A 15 -51.18 -13.84 13.08
CA SER A 15 -49.79 -13.41 13.19
C SER A 15 -49.00 -13.97 11.99
N ALA A 16 -48.78 -13.15 10.96
CA ALA A 16 -47.84 -13.45 9.89
C ALA A 16 -46.41 -13.42 10.45
N LEU A 17 -45.83 -14.59 10.72
CA LEU A 17 -44.41 -14.72 10.95
C LEU A 17 -43.71 -14.40 9.61
N ALA A 18 -43.21 -13.17 9.47
CA ALA A 18 -42.26 -12.82 8.45
C ALA A 18 -40.93 -13.51 8.81
N VAL A 19 -40.68 -14.67 8.22
CA VAL A 19 -39.34 -15.29 8.22
C VAL A 19 -38.45 -14.38 7.38
N ALA A 20 -37.66 -13.55 8.04
CA ALA A 20 -36.60 -12.80 7.39
C ALA A 20 -35.56 -13.83 6.87
N VAL A 21 -35.70 -14.20 5.61
CA VAL A 21 -34.64 -14.93 4.90
C VAL A 21 -33.46 -13.97 4.80
N HIS A 22 -32.53 -14.06 5.74
CA HIS A 22 -31.23 -13.45 5.59
C HIS A 22 -30.57 -14.18 4.40
N ALA A 23 -30.53 -13.52 3.25
CA ALA A 23 -29.71 -13.96 2.15
C ALA A 23 -28.26 -13.91 2.65
N GLN A 24 -27.75 -15.06 3.12
CA GLN A 24 -26.33 -15.21 3.43
C GLN A 24 -25.59 -14.96 2.12
N THR A 25 -24.83 -13.90 2.09
CA THR A 25 -23.87 -13.66 0.99
C THR A 25 -23.02 -14.93 0.91
N PRO A 26 -22.96 -15.60 -0.26
CA PRO A 26 -22.23 -16.86 -0.36
C PRO A 26 -20.78 -16.63 0.09
N GLN A 27 -20.38 -17.33 1.13
CA GLN A 27 -19.02 -17.22 1.66
C GLN A 27 -18.08 -17.92 0.69
N LEU A 28 -17.13 -17.17 0.12
CA LEU A 28 -16.11 -17.73 -0.74
C LEU A 28 -15.18 -18.63 0.06
N LEU A 29 -14.88 -19.79 -0.49
CA LEU A 29 -13.81 -20.65 0.01
C LEU A 29 -12.46 -19.97 -0.25
N LYS A 30 -11.50 -20.17 0.66
CA LYS A 30 -10.16 -19.60 0.59
C LYS A 30 -9.11 -20.68 0.55
N LYS A 31 -8.10 -20.48 -0.27
CA LYS A 31 -6.88 -21.31 -0.30
C LYS A 31 -5.66 -20.42 -0.27
N THR A 32 -4.80 -20.63 0.70
CA THR A 32 -3.51 -19.94 0.82
C THR A 32 -2.38 -20.91 0.48
N THR A 33 -1.42 -20.43 -0.29
CA THR A 33 -0.20 -21.18 -0.67
C THR A 33 1.00 -20.26 -0.47
N THR A 34 2.04 -20.74 0.20
CA THR A 34 3.29 -20.01 0.38
C THR A 34 4.32 -20.52 -0.62
N LYS A 35 4.98 -19.60 -1.32
CA LYS A 35 6.13 -19.87 -2.19
C LYS A 35 7.31 -19.03 -1.76
N THR A 36 8.50 -19.63 -1.84
CA THR A 36 9.76 -18.96 -1.53
C THR A 36 10.70 -19.07 -2.71
N ASP A 37 11.50 -18.04 -2.92
CA ASP A 37 12.60 -18.04 -3.89
C ASP A 37 13.81 -17.34 -3.28
N LYS A 38 15.00 -17.74 -3.70
CA LYS A 38 16.26 -17.20 -3.20
C LYS A 38 17.29 -17.19 -4.31
N LEU A 39 17.98 -16.07 -4.45
CA LEU A 39 18.99 -15.87 -5.49
C LEU A 39 20.08 -14.92 -5.04
N ASP A 40 21.27 -15.08 -5.62
CA ASP A 40 22.36 -14.14 -5.43
C ASP A 40 22.10 -12.83 -6.20
N PHE A 41 22.25 -11.70 -5.52
CA PHE A 41 22.08 -10.41 -6.13
C PHE A 41 23.06 -9.40 -5.51
N GLY A 42 23.85 -8.76 -6.35
CA GLY A 42 24.86 -7.79 -5.90
C GLY A 42 24.24 -6.47 -5.44
N ALA A 43 24.89 -5.81 -4.50
CA ALA A 43 24.54 -4.45 -4.07
C ALA A 43 24.61 -3.45 -5.24
N GLY A 44 23.76 -2.42 -5.23
CA GLY A 44 23.72 -1.36 -6.25
C GLY A 44 22.85 -1.66 -7.46
N GLY A 45 22.24 -2.83 -7.54
CA GLY A 45 21.25 -3.14 -8.57
C GLY A 45 19.85 -2.64 -8.22
N THR A 46 18.95 -2.69 -9.21
CA THR A 46 17.53 -2.30 -9.07
C THR A 46 16.66 -3.54 -8.87
N ILE A 47 15.80 -3.50 -7.88
CA ILE A 47 14.77 -4.53 -7.64
C ILE A 47 13.43 -3.92 -7.98
N ALA A 48 12.75 -4.50 -8.98
CA ALA A 48 11.45 -4.05 -9.45
C ALA A 48 10.36 -5.03 -9.03
N ILE A 49 9.30 -4.54 -8.42
CA ILE A 49 8.17 -5.35 -7.96
C ILE A 49 6.89 -4.85 -8.62
N ALA A 50 6.29 -5.67 -9.48
CA ALA A 50 4.94 -5.49 -9.96
C ALA A 50 4.01 -6.37 -9.10
N GLY A 51 3.42 -5.75 -8.08
CA GLY A 51 2.58 -6.39 -7.09
C GLY A 51 1.24 -6.87 -7.64
N ALA A 52 0.51 -7.61 -6.83
CA ALA A 52 -0.86 -8.00 -7.11
C ALA A 52 -1.79 -6.77 -7.03
N PRO A 53 -2.98 -6.84 -7.64
CA PRO A 53 -4.02 -5.84 -7.44
C PRO A 53 -4.42 -5.67 -5.97
N ASN A 54 -4.31 -6.76 -5.17
CA ASN A 54 -4.49 -6.74 -3.72
C ASN A 54 -3.36 -7.55 -3.06
N GLY A 55 -2.83 -7.02 -1.98
CA GLY A 55 -1.79 -7.68 -1.19
C GLY A 55 -0.77 -6.69 -0.64
N SER A 56 -0.14 -7.06 0.44
CA SER A 56 0.90 -6.28 1.10
C SER A 56 2.28 -6.52 0.49
N ILE A 57 3.17 -5.54 0.65
CA ILE A 57 4.58 -5.67 0.28
C ILE A 57 5.43 -5.22 1.46
N THR A 58 6.23 -6.13 2.00
CA THR A 58 7.20 -5.84 3.06
C THR A 58 8.61 -6.07 2.56
N ILE A 59 9.47 -5.06 2.66
CA ILE A 59 10.86 -5.13 2.21
C ILE A 59 11.80 -4.70 3.33
N VAL A 60 12.79 -5.54 3.59
CA VAL A 60 13.81 -5.30 4.60
C VAL A 60 15.20 -5.34 3.96
N GLY A 61 15.96 -4.29 4.17
CA GLY A 61 17.37 -4.22 3.74
C GLY A 61 18.27 -5.12 4.56
N SER A 62 19.04 -5.97 3.89
CA SER A 62 19.97 -6.93 4.46
C SER A 62 21.42 -6.55 4.16
N SER A 63 22.36 -7.08 4.94
CA SER A 63 23.79 -6.99 4.64
C SER A 63 24.28 -8.08 3.68
N LYS A 64 23.42 -9.04 3.34
CA LYS A 64 23.74 -10.12 2.41
C LYS A 64 23.58 -9.68 0.97
N ASN A 65 24.36 -10.26 0.06
CA ASN A 65 24.26 -10.08 -1.39
C ASN A 65 23.31 -11.12 -2.00
N GLU A 66 22.10 -11.21 -1.47
CA GLU A 66 21.07 -12.13 -1.89
C GLU A 66 19.69 -11.49 -1.77
N ILE A 67 18.77 -11.93 -2.60
CA ILE A 67 17.34 -11.65 -2.48
C ILE A 67 16.66 -12.91 -1.97
N GLU A 68 15.93 -12.79 -0.88
CA GLU A 68 15.02 -13.83 -0.38
C GLU A 68 13.60 -13.33 -0.56
N ILE A 69 12.73 -14.12 -1.21
CA ILE A 69 11.34 -13.77 -1.49
C ILE A 69 10.45 -14.81 -0.81
N THR A 70 9.46 -14.34 -0.08
CA THR A 70 8.33 -15.15 0.38
C THR A 70 7.06 -14.52 -0.16
N ALA A 71 6.28 -15.27 -0.92
CA ALA A 71 4.98 -14.87 -1.44
C ALA A 71 3.90 -15.75 -0.82
N GLU A 72 2.96 -15.13 -0.12
CA GLU A 72 1.75 -15.77 0.38
C GLU A 72 0.60 -15.44 -0.57
N ILE A 73 0.14 -16.46 -1.30
CA ILE A 73 -0.85 -16.36 -2.38
C ILE A 73 -2.18 -16.87 -1.85
N GLU A 74 -3.17 -16.00 -1.73
CA GLU A 74 -4.55 -16.35 -1.38
C GLU A 74 -5.44 -16.24 -2.62
N VAL A 75 -6.22 -17.28 -2.89
CA VAL A 75 -7.27 -17.28 -3.91
C VAL A 75 -8.61 -17.64 -3.30
N GLN A 76 -9.68 -17.07 -3.84
CA GLN A 76 -11.04 -17.26 -3.32
C GLN A 76 -12.01 -17.64 -4.44
N ALA A 77 -12.85 -18.66 -4.21
CA ALA A 77 -13.88 -19.09 -5.15
C ALA A 77 -15.08 -19.71 -4.46
N MET A 78 -16.17 -19.91 -5.20
CA MET A 78 -17.41 -20.49 -4.67
C MET A 78 -17.31 -21.99 -4.38
N ASN A 79 -16.39 -22.70 -5.04
CA ASN A 79 -16.19 -24.13 -4.92
C ASN A 79 -14.72 -24.51 -5.11
N GLU A 80 -14.36 -25.71 -4.69
CA GLU A 80 -12.99 -26.22 -4.73
C GLU A 80 -12.42 -26.34 -6.17
N ALA A 81 -13.24 -26.71 -7.15
CA ALA A 81 -12.79 -26.86 -8.52
C ALA A 81 -12.38 -25.52 -9.14
N ASP A 82 -13.16 -24.47 -8.91
CA ASP A 82 -12.86 -23.11 -9.39
C ASP A 82 -11.68 -22.53 -8.63
N MET A 83 -11.60 -22.77 -7.32
CA MET A 83 -10.48 -22.37 -6.48
C MET A 83 -9.17 -23.05 -6.95
N ALA A 84 -9.18 -24.35 -7.30
CA ALA A 84 -8.03 -25.03 -7.83
C ALA A 84 -7.58 -24.47 -9.19
N ARG A 85 -8.55 -24.13 -10.06
CA ARG A 85 -8.26 -23.47 -11.35
C ARG A 85 -7.65 -22.09 -11.17
N LEU A 86 -8.21 -21.28 -10.27
CA LEU A 86 -7.67 -19.95 -9.98
C LEU A 86 -6.26 -20.04 -9.38
N ALA A 87 -6.03 -20.98 -8.45
CA ALA A 87 -4.72 -21.23 -7.86
C ALA A 87 -3.67 -21.69 -8.89
N SER A 88 -4.09 -22.38 -9.96
CA SER A 88 -3.15 -22.85 -11.01
C SER A 88 -2.62 -21.74 -11.91
N VAL A 89 -3.22 -20.56 -11.88
CA VAL A 89 -2.83 -19.39 -12.72
C VAL A 89 -2.40 -18.19 -11.89
N THR A 90 -2.50 -18.25 -10.56
CA THR A 90 -2.09 -17.18 -9.67
C THR A 90 -0.73 -17.52 -9.06
N ASP A 91 0.29 -16.73 -9.40
CA ASP A 91 1.67 -16.97 -9.02
C ASP A 91 2.50 -15.69 -9.10
N PHE A 92 3.80 -15.81 -8.92
CA PHE A 92 4.76 -14.79 -9.35
C PHE A 92 5.83 -15.43 -10.23
N ILE A 93 6.43 -14.62 -11.06
CA ILE A 93 7.62 -14.96 -11.85
C ILE A 93 8.73 -13.97 -11.54
N THR A 94 9.95 -14.43 -11.67
CA THR A 94 11.15 -13.62 -11.55
C THR A 94 11.78 -13.38 -12.92
N GLN A 95 12.38 -12.23 -13.11
CA GLN A 95 13.08 -11.83 -14.33
C GLN A 95 14.41 -11.21 -13.95
N GLU A 96 15.49 -11.76 -14.49
CA GLU A 96 16.83 -11.23 -14.29
C GLU A 96 17.34 -10.55 -15.56
N SER A 97 17.97 -9.43 -15.38
CA SER A 97 18.77 -8.73 -16.40
C SER A 97 19.96 -8.07 -15.73
N THR A 98 20.92 -7.61 -16.50
CA THR A 98 22.14 -6.98 -15.95
C THR A 98 21.80 -5.83 -15.00
N GLY A 99 22.10 -6.01 -13.71
CA GLY A 99 21.86 -5.01 -12.67
C GLY A 99 20.39 -4.78 -12.30
N ARG A 100 19.46 -5.62 -12.79
CA ARG A 100 18.03 -5.49 -12.48
C ARG A 100 17.39 -6.86 -12.23
N PHE A 101 16.63 -6.94 -11.17
CA PHE A 101 15.81 -8.10 -10.81
C PHE A 101 14.35 -7.69 -10.71
N GLY A 102 13.48 -8.44 -11.36
CA GLY A 102 12.04 -8.18 -11.38
C GLY A 102 11.25 -9.30 -10.71
N VAL A 103 10.29 -8.95 -9.86
CA VAL A 103 9.25 -9.83 -9.31
C VAL A 103 7.92 -9.37 -9.91
N ILE A 104 7.26 -10.24 -10.66
CA ILE A 104 6.02 -9.91 -11.36
C ILE A 104 4.93 -10.87 -10.91
N THR A 105 3.88 -10.33 -10.30
CA THR A 105 2.69 -11.13 -9.98
C THR A 105 1.96 -11.54 -11.26
N VAL A 106 1.62 -12.80 -11.37
CA VAL A 106 0.80 -13.37 -12.44
C VAL A 106 -0.57 -13.75 -11.89
N GLY A 107 -1.61 -13.45 -12.64
CA GLY A 107 -2.98 -13.77 -12.22
C GLY A 107 -4.00 -13.30 -13.26
N THR A 108 -5.27 -13.36 -12.93
CA THR A 108 -6.37 -13.02 -13.86
C THR A 108 -6.32 -11.60 -14.35
N GLN A 109 -5.76 -10.66 -13.60
CA GLN A 109 -5.62 -9.25 -13.96
C GLN A 109 -4.28 -8.91 -14.62
N ASN A 110 -3.26 -9.76 -14.42
CA ASN A 110 -1.96 -9.65 -15.10
C ASN A 110 -1.59 -10.99 -15.74
N ARG A 111 -2.05 -11.19 -16.98
CA ARG A 111 -1.98 -12.47 -17.72
C ARG A 111 -0.67 -12.64 -18.45
N VAL A 112 0.42 -12.69 -17.69
CA VAL A 112 1.75 -12.97 -18.23
C VAL A 112 1.94 -14.47 -18.43
N GLY A 113 2.80 -14.88 -19.37
CA GLY A 113 3.16 -16.28 -19.61
C GLY A 113 2.39 -16.94 -20.76
N ASP A 114 1.95 -18.18 -20.59
CA ASP A 114 1.36 -19.00 -21.68
C ASP A 114 0.01 -18.47 -22.15
N LYS A 115 0.00 -17.87 -23.35
CA LYS A 115 -1.21 -17.37 -24.01
C LYS A 115 -2.26 -18.44 -24.25
N LYS A 116 -1.87 -19.74 -24.41
CA LYS A 116 -2.82 -20.84 -24.64
C LYS A 116 -3.58 -21.17 -23.35
N LEU A 117 -2.93 -21.07 -22.20
CA LEU A 117 -3.55 -21.21 -20.89
C LEU A 117 -4.65 -20.17 -20.71
N TRP A 118 -4.33 -18.89 -20.91
CA TRP A 118 -5.28 -17.80 -20.77
C TRP A 118 -6.44 -17.83 -21.76
N LYS A 119 -6.20 -18.30 -23.00
CA LYS A 119 -7.27 -18.48 -23.99
C LYS A 119 -8.31 -19.51 -23.56
N LYS A 120 -7.92 -20.53 -22.81
CA LYS A 120 -8.79 -21.63 -22.32
C LYS A 120 -9.33 -21.36 -20.93
N PHE A 121 -8.86 -20.32 -20.22
CA PHE A 121 -9.27 -20.03 -18.86
C PHE A 121 -10.76 -19.59 -18.83
N PRO A 122 -11.57 -20.12 -17.89
CA PRO A 122 -13.00 -19.79 -17.80
C PRO A 122 -13.23 -18.31 -17.54
N LYS A 123 -14.07 -17.68 -18.34
CA LYS A 123 -14.31 -16.21 -18.22
C LYS A 123 -14.98 -15.82 -16.92
N ASN A 124 -15.84 -16.66 -16.35
CA ASN A 124 -16.51 -16.43 -15.09
C ASN A 124 -15.58 -16.44 -13.88
N LEU A 125 -14.34 -16.91 -14.03
CA LEU A 125 -13.33 -16.92 -12.96
C LEU A 125 -12.37 -15.71 -13.01
N LEU A 126 -12.47 -14.87 -14.05
CA LEU A 126 -11.54 -13.76 -14.25
C LEU A 126 -11.65 -12.66 -13.20
N ASP A 127 -12.86 -12.48 -12.65
CA ASP A 127 -13.14 -11.44 -11.67
C ASP A 127 -13.09 -11.95 -10.21
N LEU A 128 -12.75 -13.24 -10.03
CA LEU A 128 -12.61 -13.79 -8.68
C LEU A 128 -11.43 -13.16 -7.94
N PRO A 129 -11.61 -12.89 -6.63
CA PRO A 129 -10.59 -12.21 -5.85
C PRO A 129 -9.38 -13.12 -5.59
N TYR A 130 -8.20 -12.52 -5.71
CA TYR A 130 -6.95 -13.06 -5.23
C TYR A 130 -6.08 -11.97 -4.64
N GLN A 131 -5.18 -12.34 -3.76
CA GLN A 131 -4.15 -11.45 -3.23
C GLN A 131 -2.81 -12.15 -3.15
N VAL A 132 -1.73 -11.38 -3.21
CA VAL A 132 -0.38 -11.88 -2.99
C VAL A 132 0.36 -10.94 -2.04
N ASN A 133 0.71 -11.48 -0.87
CA ASN A 133 1.50 -10.76 0.11
C ASN A 133 2.97 -11.13 -0.08
N TYR A 134 3.79 -10.13 -0.29
CA TYR A 134 5.22 -10.31 -0.46
C TYR A 134 6.00 -9.89 0.78
N THR A 135 6.95 -10.73 1.17
CA THR A 135 8.02 -10.39 2.12
C THR A 135 9.35 -10.62 1.43
N LEU A 136 10.15 -9.55 1.30
CA LEU A 136 11.46 -9.62 0.67
C LEU A 136 12.55 -9.17 1.65
N SER A 137 13.65 -9.94 1.66
CA SER A 137 14.93 -9.50 2.21
C SER A 137 15.86 -9.24 1.04
N VAL A 138 16.42 -8.03 0.97
CA VAL A 138 17.19 -7.56 -0.19
C VAL A 138 18.48 -6.87 0.23
N PRO A 139 19.54 -6.80 -0.61
CA PRO A 139 20.73 -6.03 -0.26
C PRO A 139 20.38 -4.57 0.04
N ARG A 140 20.86 -4.04 1.17
CA ARG A 140 20.50 -2.69 1.64
C ARG A 140 20.80 -1.55 0.66
N TYR A 141 21.77 -1.73 -0.22
CA TYR A 141 22.18 -0.72 -1.20
C TYR A 141 21.51 -0.91 -2.57
N SER A 142 20.35 -1.56 -2.61
CA SER A 142 19.58 -1.71 -3.84
C SER A 142 18.61 -0.56 -4.03
N ASP A 143 18.40 -0.18 -5.31
CA ASP A 143 17.31 0.69 -5.68
C ASP A 143 16.00 -0.11 -5.78
N LEU A 144 14.88 0.46 -5.35
CA LEU A 144 13.58 -0.19 -5.41
C LEU A 144 12.63 0.55 -6.35
N GLU A 145 11.99 -0.21 -7.23
CA GLU A 145 10.85 0.24 -8.04
C GLU A 145 9.64 -0.64 -7.70
N ILE A 146 8.60 -0.04 -7.14
CA ILE A 146 7.43 -0.78 -6.63
C ILE A 146 6.17 -0.20 -7.23
N ASP A 147 5.43 -1.04 -7.94
CA ASP A 147 4.08 -0.77 -8.40
C ASP A 147 3.12 -1.73 -7.70
N GLY A 148 2.28 -1.20 -6.81
CA GLY A 148 1.32 -1.96 -6.01
C GLY A 148 -0.13 -1.53 -6.25
N GLY A 149 -1.05 -2.42 -5.93
CA GLY A 149 -2.49 -2.17 -5.97
C GLY A 149 -3.02 -1.65 -4.64
N LYS A 150 -3.76 -2.51 -3.92
CA LYS A 150 -4.30 -2.23 -2.60
C LYS A 150 -3.65 -3.12 -1.56
N GLY A 151 -3.14 -2.53 -0.49
CA GLY A 151 -2.53 -3.26 0.61
C GLY A 151 -1.46 -2.46 1.33
N ASP A 152 -0.95 -3.01 2.41
CA ASP A 152 0.05 -2.35 3.22
C ASP A 152 1.42 -2.39 2.54
N LEU A 153 2.18 -1.31 2.70
CA LEU A 153 3.57 -1.21 2.26
C LEU A 153 4.47 -0.95 3.45
N ASN A 154 5.46 -1.81 3.67
CA ASN A 154 6.46 -1.62 4.72
C ASN A 154 7.86 -1.70 4.11
N ILE A 155 8.65 -0.63 4.25
CA ILE A 155 10.04 -0.59 3.76
C ILE A 155 10.96 -0.11 4.88
N SER A 156 11.98 -0.88 5.17
CA SER A 156 12.99 -0.53 6.16
C SER A 156 14.40 -0.96 5.74
N GLY A 157 15.40 -0.24 6.23
CA GLY A 157 16.81 -0.61 6.05
C GLY A 157 17.37 -0.45 4.64
N ILE A 158 16.67 0.19 3.72
CA ILE A 158 17.11 0.41 2.32
C ILE A 158 17.82 1.76 2.19
N ASP A 159 19.00 1.73 1.63
CA ASP A 159 19.89 2.88 1.42
C ASP A 159 20.15 3.12 -0.08
N GLY A 160 19.13 2.93 -0.89
CA GLY A 160 19.09 3.17 -2.33
C GLY A 160 17.98 4.14 -2.72
N ALA A 161 17.80 4.34 -4.02
CA ALA A 161 16.68 5.12 -4.54
C ALA A 161 15.36 4.33 -4.39
N LEU A 162 14.28 5.05 -4.07
CA LEU A 162 12.93 4.48 -3.94
C LEU A 162 11.98 5.13 -4.95
N ARG A 163 11.37 4.33 -5.79
CA ARG A 163 10.28 4.73 -6.66
C ARG A 163 9.06 3.86 -6.38
N ILE A 164 8.02 4.44 -5.84
CA ILE A 164 6.87 3.72 -5.28
C ILE A 164 5.59 4.30 -5.84
N ASN A 165 4.72 3.44 -6.37
CA ASN A 165 3.37 3.76 -6.79
C ASN A 165 2.38 2.77 -6.18
N PHE A 166 1.38 3.27 -5.46
CA PHE A 166 0.29 2.47 -4.90
C PHE A 166 -1.06 3.13 -5.15
N LEU A 167 -2.08 2.32 -5.39
CA LEU A 167 -3.45 2.82 -5.53
C LEU A 167 -4.07 3.13 -4.17
N ASP A 168 -3.90 2.23 -3.19
CA ASP A 168 -4.47 2.35 -1.85
C ASP A 168 -3.56 1.63 -0.86
N SER A 169 -2.99 2.36 0.10
CA SER A 169 -1.99 1.79 0.99
C SER A 169 -1.94 2.45 2.35
N ASN A 170 -1.72 1.62 3.39
CA ASN A 170 -1.15 2.09 4.65
C ASN A 170 0.37 1.86 4.58
N ALA A 171 1.09 2.89 4.19
CA ALA A 171 2.51 2.81 3.93
C ALA A 171 3.33 3.21 5.16
N LYS A 172 4.36 2.40 5.49
CA LYS A 172 5.39 2.74 6.47
C LYS A 172 6.75 2.65 5.79
N ILE A 173 7.42 3.78 5.67
CA ILE A 173 8.66 3.86 4.88
C ILE A 173 9.75 4.57 5.68
N GLU A 174 10.85 3.85 5.94
CA GLU A 174 12.07 4.43 6.46
C GLU A 174 12.91 4.96 5.29
N LEU A 175 13.18 6.27 5.28
CA LEU A 175 13.95 6.96 4.24
C LEU A 175 15.41 7.06 4.65
N LYS A 176 16.25 6.13 4.21
CA LYS A 176 17.68 6.10 4.60
C LYS A 176 18.61 6.81 3.63
N GLY A 177 18.40 6.65 2.35
CA GLY A 177 19.31 7.18 1.34
C GLY A 177 18.65 7.42 -0.01
N GLY A 178 19.48 7.81 -0.99
CA GLY A 178 19.08 7.94 -2.39
C GLY A 178 18.07 9.05 -2.67
N THR A 179 17.43 8.93 -3.83
CA THR A 179 16.31 9.76 -4.26
C THR A 179 15.01 9.01 -4.04
N THR A 180 14.06 9.62 -3.36
CA THR A 180 12.77 8.99 -3.07
C THR A 180 11.66 9.68 -3.84
N THR A 181 10.87 8.91 -4.59
CA THR A 181 9.63 9.35 -5.23
C THR A 181 8.53 8.38 -4.84
N VAL A 182 7.49 8.87 -4.19
CA VAL A 182 6.35 8.08 -3.72
C VAL A 182 5.06 8.70 -4.23
N THR A 183 4.21 7.88 -4.82
CA THR A 183 2.84 8.27 -5.21
C THR A 183 1.85 7.28 -4.61
N ILE A 184 0.91 7.77 -3.80
CA ILE A 184 -0.17 6.97 -3.21
C ILE A 184 -1.51 7.60 -3.60
N GLY A 185 -2.43 6.80 -4.14
CA GLY A 185 -3.78 7.26 -4.45
C GLY A 185 -4.56 7.57 -3.19
N THR A 186 -4.80 6.57 -2.36
CA THR A 186 -5.55 6.71 -1.10
C THR A 186 -4.89 5.97 0.05
N GLY A 187 -5.25 6.31 1.29
CA GLY A 187 -4.80 5.58 2.47
C GLY A 187 -4.08 6.45 3.51
N THR A 188 -3.08 5.87 4.16
CA THR A 188 -2.24 6.56 5.13
C THR A 188 -0.76 6.34 4.81
N ALA A 189 0.08 7.30 5.18
CA ALA A 189 1.52 7.12 5.05
C ALA A 189 2.24 7.63 6.30
N ASP A 190 3.20 6.85 6.75
CA ASP A 190 4.12 7.15 7.83
C ASP A 190 5.55 7.11 7.28
N LEU A 191 6.17 8.28 7.16
CA LEU A 191 7.52 8.42 6.64
C LEU A 191 8.47 8.75 7.79
N THR A 192 9.51 7.98 7.96
CA THR A 192 10.53 8.21 8.99
C THR A 192 11.88 8.50 8.34
N ILE A 193 12.44 9.68 8.61
CA ILE A 193 13.84 10.00 8.32
C ILE A 193 14.64 9.69 9.59
N PRO A 194 15.56 8.72 9.59
CA PRO A 194 16.26 8.31 10.80
C PRO A 194 17.19 9.41 11.31
N SER A 195 17.35 9.49 12.64
CA SER A 195 18.22 10.47 13.30
C SER A 195 19.70 10.32 12.94
N ASN A 196 20.11 9.11 12.57
CA ASN A 196 21.50 8.81 12.22
C ASN A 196 21.59 8.14 10.84
N GLY A 197 22.61 8.55 10.09
CA GLY A 197 22.97 7.88 8.84
C GLY A 197 22.04 8.18 7.67
N TRP A 198 21.18 9.21 7.74
CA TRP A 198 20.42 9.65 6.59
C TRP A 198 21.31 10.25 5.50
N ARG A 199 21.16 9.72 4.29
CA ARG A 199 21.93 10.11 3.09
C ARG A 199 21.02 10.41 1.90
N GLY A 200 19.80 10.86 2.17
CA GLY A 200 18.84 11.25 1.14
C GLY A 200 19.36 12.38 0.26
N ARG A 201 19.05 12.34 -1.02
CA ARG A 201 19.36 13.38 -2.00
C ARG A 201 18.15 14.27 -2.29
N SER A 202 16.98 13.67 -2.32
CA SER A 202 15.68 14.36 -2.45
C SER A 202 14.55 13.44 -2.03
N VAL A 203 13.44 14.04 -1.62
CA VAL A 203 12.18 13.34 -1.37
C VAL A 203 11.06 14.07 -2.10
N ASP A 204 10.29 13.36 -2.92
CA ASP A 204 9.03 13.84 -3.51
C ASP A 204 7.93 12.83 -3.18
N PHE A 205 7.05 13.21 -2.27
CA PHE A 205 5.92 12.39 -1.84
C PHE A 205 4.60 13.03 -2.29
N GLN A 206 3.77 12.26 -2.93
CA GLN A 206 2.48 12.69 -3.44
C GLN A 206 1.38 11.74 -3.00
N MET A 207 0.30 12.26 -2.43
CA MET A 207 -0.91 11.51 -2.06
C MET A 207 -2.16 12.23 -2.56
N VAL A 208 -3.06 11.49 -3.21
CA VAL A 208 -4.30 12.10 -3.72
C VAL A 208 -5.27 12.37 -2.58
N LYS A 209 -5.46 11.38 -1.69
CA LYS A 209 -6.38 11.49 -0.54
C LYS A 209 -5.90 10.62 0.62
N GLY A 210 -5.80 11.20 1.81
CA GLY A 210 -5.44 10.48 3.02
C GLY A 210 -4.55 11.29 3.96
N ASP A 211 -4.01 10.64 4.97
CA ASP A 211 -3.22 11.28 6.00
C ASP A 211 -1.75 10.89 5.88
N LEU A 212 -0.88 11.91 5.92
CA LEU A 212 0.56 11.76 5.89
C LEU A 212 1.17 12.19 7.23
N THR A 213 1.91 11.30 7.86
CA THR A 213 2.76 11.63 9.01
C THR A 213 4.22 11.54 8.61
N VAL A 214 5.00 12.55 8.93
CA VAL A 214 6.43 12.62 8.65
C VAL A 214 7.21 12.85 9.93
N HIS A 215 8.08 11.92 10.26
CA HIS A 215 8.98 11.98 11.38
C HIS A 215 10.35 12.49 10.93
N LEU A 216 10.70 13.69 11.40
CA LEU A 216 11.93 14.39 11.05
C LEU A 216 12.87 14.41 12.26
N PRO A 217 14.16 14.06 12.11
CA PRO A 217 15.09 14.22 13.19
C PRO A 217 15.41 15.70 13.46
N SER A 218 15.57 16.08 14.71
CA SER A 218 15.91 17.46 15.10
C SER A 218 17.19 18.00 14.45
N SER A 219 18.11 17.10 14.06
CA SER A 219 19.37 17.40 13.36
C SER A 219 19.26 17.57 11.85
N ILE A 220 18.08 17.45 11.27
CA ILE A 220 17.89 17.50 9.80
C ILE A 220 18.33 18.84 9.21
N SER A 221 18.99 18.78 8.04
CA SER A 221 19.28 19.93 7.20
C SER A 221 18.63 19.74 5.84
N ALA A 222 17.52 20.43 5.59
CA ALA A 222 16.70 20.25 4.40
C ALA A 222 15.89 21.51 4.05
N GLU A 223 15.48 21.61 2.78
CA GLU A 223 14.46 22.53 2.30
C GLU A 223 13.14 21.78 2.17
N ILE A 224 12.13 22.21 2.92
CA ILE A 224 10.86 21.50 3.05
C ILE A 224 9.75 22.31 2.41
N ASP A 225 9.11 21.73 1.39
CA ASP A 225 7.92 22.26 0.73
C ASP A 225 6.76 21.28 0.98
N ALA A 226 5.83 21.68 1.86
CA ALA A 226 4.66 20.88 2.20
C ALA A 226 3.38 21.63 1.78
N VAL A 227 2.48 20.96 1.06
CA VAL A 227 1.26 21.58 0.53
C VAL A 227 0.06 20.63 0.59
N ILE A 228 -1.08 21.18 1.02
CA ILE A 228 -2.41 20.58 0.87
C ILE A 228 -3.12 21.30 -0.26
N LEU A 229 -3.48 20.57 -1.33
CA LEU A 229 -4.00 21.18 -2.56
C LEU A 229 -5.48 21.56 -2.47
N ARG A 230 -6.31 20.77 -1.77
CA ARG A 230 -7.76 20.96 -1.72
C ARG A 230 -8.27 21.08 -0.29
N THR A 231 -8.61 19.96 0.33
CA THR A 231 -9.26 19.93 1.65
C THR A 231 -8.30 19.36 2.70
N GLY A 232 -8.25 19.99 3.88
CA GLY A 232 -7.43 19.51 4.98
C GLY A 232 -6.45 20.56 5.50
N LYS A 233 -5.47 20.12 6.29
CA LYS A 233 -4.51 21.02 6.97
C LYS A 233 -3.15 20.36 7.18
N ILE A 234 -2.15 21.22 7.40
CA ILE A 234 -0.81 20.81 7.85
C ILE A 234 -0.71 21.12 9.35
N GLU A 235 -0.42 20.10 10.13
CA GLU A 235 -0.11 20.21 11.56
C GLU A 235 1.42 20.18 11.71
N ASN A 236 2.02 21.35 11.93
CA ASN A 236 3.45 21.47 12.16
C ASN A 236 3.76 21.32 13.65
N LEU A 237 4.24 20.16 14.03
CA LEU A 237 4.70 19.81 15.37
C LEU A 237 6.24 19.72 15.44
N PHE A 238 6.95 20.06 14.37
CA PHE A 238 8.41 20.08 14.30
C PHE A 238 8.93 21.51 14.56
N PRO A 239 9.58 21.77 15.69
CA PRO A 239 9.96 23.14 16.09
C PRO A 239 11.12 23.71 15.27
N GLY A 240 11.84 22.86 14.51
CA GLY A 240 13.04 23.25 13.77
C GLY A 240 12.82 23.99 12.46
N LEU A 241 11.55 24.19 12.01
CA LEU A 241 11.24 24.85 10.73
C LEU A 241 11.35 26.37 10.83
N LYS A 242 12.04 26.95 9.85
CA LYS A 242 12.12 28.39 9.65
C LYS A 242 11.62 28.74 8.25
N PRO A 243 10.84 29.82 8.07
CA PRO A 243 10.46 30.26 6.73
C PRO A 243 11.67 30.45 5.83
N ARG A 244 11.62 29.92 4.61
CA ARG A 244 12.69 30.08 3.63
C ARG A 244 12.72 31.47 3.04
N VAL A 245 11.56 32.12 2.95
CA VAL A 245 11.41 33.49 2.47
C VAL A 245 11.32 34.44 3.65
N ARG A 246 12.06 35.56 3.60
CA ARG A 246 12.01 36.60 4.62
C ARG A 246 10.56 37.12 4.73
N LYS A 247 10.01 37.13 5.93
CA LYS A 247 8.60 37.43 6.22
C LYS A 247 7.58 36.43 5.65
N GLY A 248 8.03 35.22 5.25
CA GLY A 248 7.15 34.13 4.90
C GLY A 248 6.40 33.63 6.14
N GLU A 249 5.13 33.34 5.99
CA GLU A 249 4.30 32.76 7.04
C GLU A 249 3.91 31.33 6.63
N PHE A 250 3.83 30.45 7.61
CA PHE A 250 3.25 29.15 7.42
C PHE A 250 1.74 29.25 7.48
N THR A 251 1.06 28.59 6.58
CA THR A 251 -0.39 28.49 6.59
C THR A 251 -0.82 27.06 6.89
N GLU A 252 -2.09 26.86 7.20
CA GLU A 252 -2.64 25.51 7.36
C GLU A 252 -2.54 24.63 6.08
N LYS A 253 -2.26 25.25 4.93
CA LYS A 253 -2.17 24.52 3.64
C LYS A 253 -0.81 24.56 2.98
N SER A 254 0.12 25.39 3.47
CA SER A 254 1.43 25.54 2.83
C SER A 254 2.51 25.89 3.85
N ILE A 255 3.57 25.12 3.81
CA ILE A 255 4.82 25.35 4.54
C ILE A 255 5.95 25.37 3.54
N VAL A 256 6.61 26.51 3.37
CA VAL A 256 7.83 26.69 2.58
C VAL A 256 8.95 27.04 3.56
N ALA A 257 9.71 26.04 3.96
CA ALA A 257 10.60 26.12 5.10
C ALA A 257 12.01 25.61 4.79
N LYS A 258 12.94 25.95 5.69
CA LYS A 258 14.19 25.21 5.86
C LYS A 258 14.33 24.72 7.29
N ALA A 259 14.91 23.53 7.45
CA ALA A 259 15.41 23.00 8.69
C ALA A 259 16.93 23.02 8.67
N GLY A 260 17.58 23.29 9.80
CA GLY A 260 19.03 23.40 9.88
C GLY A 260 19.61 24.40 8.88
N ASN A 261 20.62 23.95 8.13
CA ASN A 261 21.29 24.75 7.10
C ASN A 261 20.54 24.72 5.74
N GLY A 262 19.49 23.93 5.59
CA GLY A 262 18.83 23.68 4.31
C GLY A 262 19.60 22.69 3.44
N GLY A 263 19.41 22.74 2.14
CA GLY A 263 20.19 22.00 1.12
C GLY A 263 19.41 20.87 0.44
N ILE A 264 18.97 19.84 1.16
CA ILE A 264 18.30 18.70 0.55
C ILE A 264 16.82 19.03 0.31
N PRO A 265 16.32 18.95 -0.94
CA PRO A 265 14.92 19.25 -1.23
C PRO A 265 14.01 18.10 -0.78
N ILE A 266 13.00 18.44 0.01
CA ILE A 266 11.97 17.54 0.49
C ILE A 266 10.61 18.14 0.16
N LYS A 267 9.82 17.46 -0.65
CA LYS A 267 8.51 17.91 -1.06
C LYS A 267 7.43 16.93 -0.65
N PHE A 268 6.39 17.42 0.00
CA PHE A 268 5.19 16.68 0.37
C PHE A 268 3.96 17.33 -0.24
N THR A 269 3.18 16.57 -0.99
CA THR A 269 1.95 17.05 -1.61
C THR A 269 0.80 16.11 -1.25
N VAL A 270 -0.23 16.63 -0.60
CA VAL A 270 -1.46 15.88 -0.32
C VAL A 270 -2.62 16.62 -0.95
N GLY A 271 -3.47 15.92 -1.69
CA GLY A 271 -4.67 16.49 -2.31
C GLY A 271 -5.71 16.83 -1.25
N ASP A 272 -6.25 15.82 -0.60
CA ASP A 272 -7.24 15.92 0.48
C ASP A 272 -6.77 15.13 1.69
N GLY A 273 -6.66 15.73 2.86
CA GLY A 273 -6.29 15.04 4.10
C GLY A 273 -5.44 15.87 5.04
N THR A 274 -4.88 15.22 6.04
CA THR A 274 -4.04 15.86 7.05
C THR A 274 -2.59 15.50 6.84
N MET A 275 -1.72 16.48 6.95
CA MET A 275 -0.27 16.25 6.98
C MET A 275 0.28 16.64 8.35
N LYS A 276 1.02 15.74 8.99
CA LYS A 276 1.70 16.00 10.26
C LYS A 276 3.21 15.98 10.07
N LEU A 277 3.88 17.04 10.46
CA LEU A 277 5.34 17.12 10.53
C LEU A 277 5.75 17.05 12.00
N MET A 278 6.46 16.00 12.39
CA MET A 278 6.78 15.71 13.79
C MET A 278 8.27 15.59 14.00
N ASP A 279 8.72 15.92 15.22
CA ASP A 279 10.07 15.59 15.72
C ASP A 279 10.11 14.14 16.24
N HIS A 280 11.29 13.51 16.16
CA HIS A 280 11.50 12.16 16.70
C HIS A 280 12.93 11.92 17.15
#